data_28db30393f77afd7d594d50ce31b4d9b
#
_entry.id   28db30393f77afd7d594d50ce31b4d9b
#
_cell.length_a   1.000
_cell.length_b   1.000
_cell.length_c   1.000
_cell.angle_alpha   90.00
_cell.angle_beta   90.00
_cell.angle_gamma   90.00
#
_symmetry.space_group_name_H-M   'P 1'
#
loop_
_entity.id
_entity.type
_entity.pdbx_description
1 polymer ?
#
loop_
_entity_poly.entity_id
_entity_poly.type
_entity_poly.pdbx_seq_one_letter_code
_entity_poly.pdbx_strand_id
1 'polypeptide(L)'
;MRQSRPTRRRGALAALVCGGMLLSVAACSTDTVAPGERPNKPTSSQTPPASQETDPAKLSIDLSSMPGFVPATVKGNGRYERPMTDEPGNFWWQVFNQDDKVIEQYQPKEKVAFGDPSTYTDVPGVLTFRGNNYRNGGAYGKADVKEKKLEIAWEKPIGEIRGEGSYWPGAGWTGQPLLVHWPEATRQAMGLPAKFANDPNFTEVIYPVFEGKVYRLDLATGESTKDPIDVKFGFKGTGSIDPRGYPLLYSGQGLNDRNGTIGPWRYRFFDLIQNKEVWGIPGLDASSLRHEWGAFDSSALVNRQTDTLIEPAENGLIYKVKLNSRFDPAAKKVSINPELVKLAYAGPQSEKHGIENSAVAYRNLMFADDNDGNLFCWDATTMQILWMRNTGDDVDSTMVLEETPDGVFLYTGNEVDNRGATGGERISNIRKIDALTGRQVWQHDIPAYYDPAVNGGVLGTPAIGQGSLSDMVIFNVARTTAPREGDMLALDKKTGQVIWRRHMTNYSWSSPTIFQATDGNQYGIVTDSDGIMHLFDPQTGEDLSTISLGKNTEASPSIYNNMIVVASYDKKIFGIKIK
;
A
#
# COMPACT_ATOMS: atom_id res chain seq x y z
N MET A 1 -20.30 -9.59 -28.11
CA MET A 1 -20.14 -9.82 -29.57
C MET A 1 -18.90 -10.67 -29.77
N ARG A 2 -19.02 -11.62 -30.67
CA ARG A 2 -18.16 -12.76 -31.01
C ARG A 2 -16.66 -12.68 -30.66
N GLN A 3 -16.25 -13.62 -29.81
CA GLN A 3 -14.87 -14.10 -29.63
C GLN A 3 -14.45 -14.94 -30.83
N SER A 4 -13.27 -14.70 -31.37
CA SER A 4 -12.61 -15.58 -32.34
C SER A 4 -11.41 -16.26 -31.65
N ARG A 5 -11.45 -17.58 -31.61
CA ARG A 5 -10.35 -18.46 -31.20
C ARG A 5 -9.25 -18.51 -32.26
N PRO A 6 -7.96 -18.56 -31.92
CA PRO A 6 -6.96 -19.00 -32.87
C PRO A 6 -6.67 -20.50 -32.77
N THR A 7 -6.53 -21.09 -33.93
CA THR A 7 -6.25 -22.48 -34.24
C THR A 7 -4.77 -22.84 -33.99
N ARG A 8 -4.55 -24.00 -33.39
CA ARG A 8 -3.25 -24.70 -33.31
C ARG A 8 -2.68 -25.03 -34.70
N ARG A 9 -1.40 -24.76 -34.93
CA ARG A 9 -0.58 -25.49 -35.90
C ARG A 9 0.70 -26.05 -35.23
N ARG A 10 0.89 -27.35 -35.48
CA ARG A 10 2.06 -28.17 -35.14
C ARG A 10 3.13 -28.08 -36.23
N GLY A 11 4.38 -28.29 -35.88
CA GLY A 11 5.47 -28.77 -36.72
C GLY A 11 6.73 -27.92 -36.50
N ALA A 12 7.96 -28.40 -36.46
CA ALA A 12 8.54 -29.70 -36.44
C ALA A 12 10.03 -29.50 -35.99
N LEU A 13 10.63 -30.54 -35.48
CA LEU A 13 12.03 -30.68 -35.10
C LEU A 13 13.01 -30.32 -36.24
N ALA A 14 14.18 -29.76 -35.85
CA ALA A 14 15.44 -30.09 -36.47
C ALA A 14 16.58 -29.91 -35.47
N ALA A 15 17.45 -30.91 -35.45
CA ALA A 15 18.55 -31.11 -34.52
C ALA A 15 19.94 -30.76 -35.14
N LEU A 16 20.93 -30.72 -34.26
CA LEU A 16 22.40 -30.84 -34.45
C LEU A 16 23.15 -29.63 -35.02
N VAL A 17 24.24 -29.22 -34.33
CA VAL A 17 25.61 -29.76 -34.47
C VAL A 17 26.51 -29.19 -33.38
N CYS A 18 27.37 -30.07 -32.84
CA CYS A 18 28.46 -29.81 -31.90
C CYS A 18 29.61 -28.99 -32.52
N GLY A 19 30.26 -28.19 -31.68
CA GLY A 19 31.59 -27.64 -31.97
C GLY A 19 32.29 -27.26 -30.68
N GLY A 20 33.16 -28.11 -30.19
CA GLY A 20 34.01 -27.84 -29.04
C GLY A 20 35.22 -26.97 -29.37
N MET A 21 35.66 -26.19 -28.41
CA MET A 21 37.08 -25.77 -28.34
C MET A 21 37.46 -25.32 -26.92
N LEU A 22 38.31 -26.08 -26.33
CA LEU A 22 39.58 -25.81 -25.61
C LEU A 22 39.60 -24.79 -24.45
N LEU A 23 39.94 -25.39 -23.31
CA LEU A 23 40.41 -24.79 -22.07
C LEU A 23 41.65 -23.90 -22.24
N SER A 24 41.65 -22.78 -21.52
CA SER A 24 42.89 -22.19 -20.99
C SER A 24 42.72 -21.96 -19.48
N VAL A 25 43.50 -22.70 -18.71
CA VAL A 25 43.62 -22.59 -17.25
C VAL A 25 44.49 -21.38 -16.94
N ALA A 26 43.95 -20.40 -16.23
CA ALA A 26 44.75 -19.38 -15.55
C ALA A 26 44.60 -19.59 -14.06
N ALA A 27 45.70 -19.93 -13.40
CA ALA A 27 45.81 -20.05 -11.96
C ALA A 27 45.69 -18.66 -11.32
N CYS A 28 44.71 -18.46 -10.42
CA CYS A 28 44.70 -17.35 -9.51
C CYS A 28 45.13 -17.82 -8.11
N SER A 29 46.18 -17.19 -7.64
CA SER A 29 46.71 -17.28 -6.27
C SER A 29 45.66 -16.81 -5.26
N THR A 30 45.46 -17.60 -4.21
CA THR A 30 44.66 -17.27 -3.05
C THR A 30 45.48 -16.33 -2.14
N ASP A 31 45.17 -15.05 -2.15
CA ASP A 31 45.54 -14.15 -1.06
C ASP A 31 44.37 -14.10 -0.05
N THR A 32 44.63 -14.73 1.09
CA THR A 32 43.79 -14.60 2.29
C THR A 32 44.01 -13.22 2.92
N VAL A 33 43.08 -12.31 2.72
CA VAL A 33 43.03 -11.04 3.46
C VAL A 33 42.37 -11.29 4.81
N ALA A 34 43.10 -11.02 5.89
CA ALA A 34 42.58 -11.00 7.26
C ALA A 34 41.46 -9.93 7.42
N PRO A 35 40.50 -10.14 8.34
CA PRO A 35 39.42 -9.18 8.53
C PRO A 35 39.99 -7.85 9.07
N GLY A 36 39.99 -6.83 8.23
CA GLY A 36 40.32 -5.46 8.65
C GLY A 36 39.23 -4.91 9.55
N GLU A 37 39.66 -4.31 10.68
CA GLU A 37 38.81 -3.53 11.57
C GLU A 37 38.04 -2.48 10.77
N ARG A 38 36.70 -2.49 10.92
CA ARG A 38 35.84 -1.45 10.33
C ARG A 38 36.20 -0.09 10.96
N PRO A 39 36.31 0.99 10.16
CA PRO A 39 36.52 2.33 10.72
C PRO A 39 35.32 2.69 11.61
N ASN A 40 35.62 3.32 12.73
CA ASN A 40 34.66 3.81 13.70
C ASN A 40 33.52 4.58 13.01
N LYS A 41 32.29 4.13 13.25
CA LYS A 41 31.02 4.69 12.78
C LYS A 41 31.01 6.21 13.04
N PRO A 42 30.69 7.06 12.06
CA PRO A 42 30.43 8.46 12.32
C PRO A 42 29.25 8.56 13.31
N THR A 43 29.37 9.44 14.26
CA THR A 43 28.35 9.79 15.26
C THR A 43 26.99 9.96 14.59
N SER A 44 25.98 9.26 15.09
CA SER A 44 24.59 9.26 14.67
C SER A 44 24.13 10.65 14.20
N SER A 45 23.69 10.73 12.94
CA SER A 45 22.82 11.81 12.51
C SER A 45 21.53 11.65 13.33
N GLN A 46 21.31 12.51 14.30
CA GLN A 46 20.04 12.57 15.01
C GLN A 46 18.97 12.92 13.97
N THR A 47 18.00 12.04 13.79
CA THR A 47 16.76 12.38 13.08
C THR A 47 16.23 13.66 13.72
N PRO A 48 15.87 14.71 12.96
CA PRO A 48 15.25 15.89 13.51
C PRO A 48 14.06 15.48 14.40
N PRO A 49 13.81 16.14 15.53
CA PRO A 49 12.64 15.85 16.35
C PRO A 49 11.39 16.02 15.48
N ALA A 50 10.50 15.02 15.48
CA ALA A 50 9.26 15.04 14.74
C ALA A 50 8.49 16.33 15.02
N SER A 51 8.02 17.00 13.99
CA SER A 51 7.20 18.21 14.14
C SER A 51 5.85 17.83 14.74
N GLN A 52 5.49 18.44 15.86
CA GLN A 52 4.17 18.30 16.49
C GLN A 52 3.11 19.24 15.88
N GLU A 53 3.47 20.03 14.87
CA GLU A 53 2.51 20.91 14.18
C GLU A 53 1.47 20.07 13.44
N THR A 54 0.21 20.40 13.63
CA THR A 54 -0.93 19.73 13.00
C THR A 54 -1.90 20.68 12.33
N ASP A 55 -1.69 22.00 12.44
CA ASP A 55 -2.51 23.02 11.76
C ASP A 55 -2.25 23.00 10.23
N PRO A 56 -3.24 22.60 9.41
CA PRO A 56 -3.05 22.53 7.96
C PRO A 56 -2.63 23.86 7.31
N ALA A 57 -3.02 24.99 7.89
CA ALA A 57 -2.65 26.30 7.36
C ALA A 57 -1.16 26.59 7.49
N LYS A 58 -0.53 26.12 8.59
CA LYS A 58 0.91 26.26 8.83
C LYS A 58 1.74 25.18 8.13
N LEU A 59 1.16 23.99 7.98
CA LEU A 59 1.82 22.86 7.31
C LEU A 59 1.85 23.03 5.79
N SER A 60 0.89 23.77 5.20
CA SER A 60 0.77 23.89 3.75
C SER A 60 1.96 24.60 3.13
N ILE A 61 2.57 23.93 2.16
CA ILE A 61 3.63 24.49 1.30
C ILE A 61 2.98 25.45 0.31
N ASP A 62 3.60 26.59 0.06
CA ASP A 62 3.26 27.44 -1.07
C ASP A 62 3.74 26.75 -2.35
N LEU A 63 2.81 26.35 -3.19
CA LEU A 63 3.10 25.59 -4.42
C LEU A 63 4.02 26.36 -5.37
N SER A 64 3.86 27.70 -5.42
CA SER A 64 4.69 28.56 -6.28
C SER A 64 6.16 28.63 -5.84
N SER A 65 6.44 28.28 -4.58
CA SER A 65 7.80 28.23 -4.02
C SER A 65 8.49 26.88 -4.18
N MET A 66 7.79 25.86 -4.71
CA MET A 66 8.37 24.52 -4.88
C MET A 66 9.49 24.53 -5.93
N PRO A 67 10.59 23.79 -5.70
CA PRO A 67 11.65 23.65 -6.68
C PRO A 67 11.10 23.11 -8.01
N GLY A 68 11.40 23.78 -9.12
CA GLY A 68 10.97 23.36 -10.44
C GLY A 68 9.48 23.61 -10.75
N PHE A 69 8.76 24.35 -9.91
CA PHE A 69 7.36 24.67 -10.17
C PHE A 69 7.16 25.36 -11.51
N VAL A 70 6.25 24.84 -12.31
CA VAL A 70 5.84 25.40 -13.60
C VAL A 70 4.36 25.76 -13.50
N PRO A 71 3.94 27.01 -13.78
CA PRO A 71 2.53 27.37 -13.81
C PRO A 71 1.74 26.51 -14.81
N ALA A 72 0.51 26.16 -14.45
CA ALA A 72 -0.36 25.42 -15.36
C ALA A 72 -0.87 26.30 -16.51
N THR A 73 -0.99 25.70 -17.70
CA THR A 73 -1.68 26.30 -18.84
C THR A 73 -3.16 25.91 -18.79
N VAL A 74 -4.06 26.90 -18.88
CA VAL A 74 -5.51 26.65 -18.97
C VAL A 74 -5.90 26.40 -20.42
N LYS A 75 -6.60 25.31 -20.70
CA LYS A 75 -7.00 24.88 -22.07
C LYS A 75 -8.50 25.00 -22.36
N GLY A 76 -9.24 25.68 -21.54
CA GLY A 76 -10.70 25.76 -21.64
C GLY A 76 -11.42 24.61 -20.94
N ASN A 77 -12.71 24.77 -20.67
CA ASN A 77 -13.54 23.83 -19.90
C ASN A 77 -12.92 23.36 -18.57
N GLY A 78 -12.10 24.22 -17.91
CA GLY A 78 -11.45 23.89 -16.65
C GLY A 78 -10.37 22.80 -16.75
N ARG A 79 -9.88 22.50 -17.95
CA ARG A 79 -8.75 21.61 -18.15
C ARG A 79 -7.43 22.36 -18.01
N TYR A 80 -6.53 21.80 -17.24
CA TYR A 80 -5.19 22.34 -16.98
C TYR A 80 -4.13 21.40 -17.51
N GLU A 81 -2.98 21.95 -17.95
CA GLU A 81 -1.85 21.17 -18.44
C GLU A 81 -0.52 21.68 -17.86
N ARG A 82 0.42 20.74 -17.68
CA ARG A 82 1.84 21.00 -17.36
C ARG A 82 2.75 20.02 -18.11
N PRO A 83 4.03 20.39 -18.34
CA PRO A 83 5.00 19.47 -18.91
C PRO A 83 5.30 18.31 -17.94
N MET A 84 5.61 17.14 -18.51
CA MET A 84 6.15 15.99 -17.78
C MET A 84 7.50 16.36 -17.13
N THR A 85 7.87 15.68 -16.05
CA THR A 85 9.16 15.84 -15.38
C THR A 85 10.23 15.02 -16.09
N ASP A 86 11.26 15.70 -16.58
CA ASP A 86 12.44 15.14 -17.27
C ASP A 86 12.09 14.29 -18.51
N GLU A 87 10.89 14.45 -19.09
CA GLU A 87 10.39 13.68 -20.23
C GLU A 87 9.62 14.59 -21.20
N PRO A 88 9.53 14.24 -22.50
CA PRO A 88 8.73 14.99 -23.45
C PRO A 88 7.22 14.79 -23.22
N GLY A 89 6.44 15.83 -23.58
CA GLY A 89 4.98 15.78 -23.49
C GLY A 89 4.41 16.55 -22.32
N ASN A 90 3.09 16.59 -22.27
CA ASN A 90 2.32 17.23 -21.21
C ASN A 90 1.33 16.25 -20.61
N PHE A 91 1.11 16.35 -19.32
CA PHE A 91 -0.03 15.76 -18.64
C PHE A 91 -1.12 16.82 -18.44
N TRP A 92 -2.34 16.36 -18.20
CA TRP A 92 -3.47 17.23 -17.91
C TRP A 92 -4.27 16.71 -16.72
N TRP A 93 -5.09 17.61 -16.12
CA TRP A 93 -6.08 17.28 -15.11
C TRP A 93 -7.32 18.18 -15.21
N GLN A 94 -8.39 17.72 -14.58
CA GLN A 94 -9.66 18.40 -14.50
C GLN A 94 -10.38 18.03 -13.20
N VAL A 95 -11.03 19.01 -12.56
CA VAL A 95 -11.74 18.80 -11.29
C VAL A 95 -13.24 18.82 -11.54
N PHE A 96 -13.96 17.89 -10.90
CA PHE A 96 -15.40 17.75 -11.01
C PHE A 96 -16.07 17.78 -9.62
N ASN A 97 -17.32 18.24 -9.58
CA ASN A 97 -18.17 18.08 -8.41
C ASN A 97 -18.83 16.66 -8.39
N GLN A 98 -19.64 16.40 -7.37
CA GLN A 98 -20.38 15.14 -7.23
C GLN A 98 -21.37 14.84 -8.37
N ASP A 99 -21.82 15.85 -9.12
CA ASP A 99 -22.78 15.73 -10.21
C ASP A 99 -22.10 15.67 -11.59
N ASP A 100 -20.82 15.31 -11.66
CA ASP A 100 -19.99 15.22 -12.86
C ASP A 100 -19.81 16.55 -13.62
N LYS A 101 -20.04 17.69 -12.95
CA LYS A 101 -19.83 19.00 -13.53
C LYS A 101 -18.43 19.50 -13.25
N VAL A 102 -17.78 20.00 -14.32
CA VAL A 102 -16.45 20.61 -14.21
C VAL A 102 -16.48 21.81 -13.27
N ILE A 103 -15.52 21.88 -12.38
CA ILE A 103 -15.21 23.05 -11.57
C ILE A 103 -14.02 23.77 -12.22
N GLU A 104 -14.27 24.85 -12.95
CA GLU A 104 -13.23 25.55 -13.73
C GLU A 104 -12.08 26.09 -12.87
N GLN A 105 -12.39 26.56 -11.64
CA GLN A 105 -11.41 27.05 -10.68
C GLN A 105 -11.78 26.53 -9.29
N TYR A 106 -11.22 25.37 -8.93
CA TYR A 106 -11.43 24.78 -7.60
C TYR A 106 -10.52 25.46 -6.56
N GLN A 107 -11.10 26.29 -5.70
CA GLN A 107 -10.42 27.02 -4.65
C GLN A 107 -11.16 26.84 -3.31
N PRO A 108 -10.91 25.75 -2.58
CA PRO A 108 -11.54 25.51 -1.29
C PRO A 108 -11.01 26.51 -0.24
N LYS A 109 -11.87 26.91 0.69
CA LYS A 109 -11.50 27.81 1.79
C LYS A 109 -10.58 27.16 2.82
N GLU A 110 -10.80 25.86 3.05
CA GLU A 110 -10.06 25.07 4.03
C GLU A 110 -8.85 24.41 3.38
N LYS A 111 -7.68 24.60 3.94
CA LYS A 111 -6.46 23.91 3.52
C LYS A 111 -6.43 22.50 4.08
N VAL A 112 -5.96 21.54 3.29
CA VAL A 112 -5.74 20.15 3.70
C VAL A 112 -4.25 19.87 3.69
N ALA A 113 -3.69 19.55 4.84
CA ALA A 113 -2.29 19.16 4.97
C ALA A 113 -2.12 18.18 6.13
N PHE A 114 -1.22 17.23 5.98
CA PHE A 114 -0.90 16.20 6.96
C PHE A 114 0.38 16.59 7.73
N GLY A 115 0.39 16.36 9.04
CA GLY A 115 1.57 16.53 9.88
C GLY A 115 2.55 15.36 9.76
N ASP A 116 3.51 15.35 10.67
CA ASP A 116 4.41 14.23 10.87
C ASP A 116 3.63 12.91 11.06
N PRO A 117 4.11 11.76 10.53
CA PRO A 117 3.40 10.48 10.61
C PRO A 117 3.03 10.05 12.03
N SER A 118 3.80 10.46 13.06
CA SER A 118 3.46 10.20 14.46
C SER A 118 2.21 10.95 14.94
N THR A 119 1.78 11.97 14.20
CA THR A 119 0.58 12.78 14.49
C THR A 119 -0.65 12.36 13.68
N TYR A 120 -0.56 11.31 12.87
CA TYR A 120 -1.64 10.90 11.97
C TYR A 120 -2.92 10.50 12.70
N THR A 121 -2.80 9.83 13.85
CA THR A 121 -3.94 9.31 14.62
C THR A 121 -3.92 9.76 16.08
N ASP A 122 -5.12 9.93 16.66
CA ASP A 122 -5.32 10.21 18.08
C ASP A 122 -5.42 8.93 18.93
N VAL A 123 -5.52 7.76 18.28
CA VAL A 123 -5.71 6.48 18.98
C VAL A 123 -4.64 5.47 18.61
N PRO A 124 -4.22 4.59 19.55
CA PRO A 124 -3.22 3.56 19.29
C PRO A 124 -3.70 2.55 18.25
N GLY A 125 -2.85 2.21 17.28
CA GLY A 125 -3.19 1.17 16.31
C GLY A 125 -2.56 1.33 14.93
N VAL A 126 -3.01 0.47 13.99
CA VAL A 126 -2.73 0.52 12.56
C VAL A 126 -4.07 0.78 11.88
N LEU A 127 -4.38 2.05 11.60
CA LEU A 127 -5.73 2.50 11.24
C LEU A 127 -5.97 2.68 9.74
N THR A 128 -4.94 2.56 8.93
CA THR A 128 -4.94 2.61 7.46
C THR A 128 -3.80 1.73 6.96
N PHE A 129 -3.71 1.49 5.67
CA PHE A 129 -2.60 0.73 5.11
C PHE A 129 -1.26 1.34 5.52
N ARG A 130 -0.37 0.53 6.09
CA ARG A 130 0.94 0.93 6.63
C ARG A 130 0.85 2.07 7.67
N GLY A 131 -0.28 2.19 8.38
CA GLY A 131 -0.49 2.90 9.64
C GLY A 131 -0.58 4.43 9.61
N ASN A 132 0.02 5.11 8.62
CA ASN A 132 0.09 6.56 8.60
C ASN A 132 0.19 7.16 7.18
N ASN A 133 0.29 8.49 7.10
CA ASN A 133 0.38 9.22 5.84
C ASN A 133 1.68 9.04 5.05
N TYR A 134 2.79 8.57 5.67
CA TYR A 134 4.04 8.21 4.97
C TYR A 134 4.06 6.74 4.52
N ARG A 135 3.07 5.93 4.94
CA ARG A 135 2.97 4.49 4.69
C ARG A 135 4.16 3.67 5.24
N ASN A 136 4.75 4.12 6.34
CA ASN A 136 5.95 3.52 6.94
C ASN A 136 5.70 2.86 8.31
N GLY A 137 4.44 2.76 8.77
CA GLY A 137 4.05 2.31 10.11
C GLY A 137 3.13 1.08 10.12
N GLY A 138 3.53 -0.04 9.53
CA GLY A 138 2.77 -1.31 9.56
C GLY A 138 2.75 -2.02 10.94
N ALA A 139 3.44 -1.45 11.95
CA ALA A 139 3.51 -1.94 13.31
C ALA A 139 3.23 -0.81 14.31
N TYR A 140 2.52 -1.12 15.39
CA TYR A 140 2.28 -0.23 16.52
C TYR A 140 2.84 -0.81 17.82
N GLY A 141 3.50 0.02 18.63
CA GLY A 141 4.09 -0.37 19.90
C GLY A 141 5.43 -1.07 19.75
N LYS A 142 5.81 -1.84 20.78
CA LYS A 142 7.06 -2.61 20.82
C LYS A 142 6.78 -4.05 21.21
N ALA A 143 7.43 -5.00 20.55
CA ALA A 143 7.33 -6.41 20.89
C ALA A 143 8.39 -6.81 21.94
N ASP A 144 8.01 -7.64 22.91
CA ASP A 144 8.93 -8.29 23.83
C ASP A 144 9.42 -9.61 23.19
N VAL A 145 10.57 -9.56 22.52
CA VAL A 145 11.14 -10.67 21.73
C VAL A 145 12.18 -11.41 22.57
N LYS A 146 11.81 -12.55 23.14
CA LYS A 146 12.70 -13.36 24.00
C LYS A 146 13.26 -14.60 23.30
N GLU A 147 12.42 -15.31 22.58
CA GLU A 147 12.75 -16.59 21.96
C GLU A 147 13.06 -16.48 20.46
N LYS A 148 12.77 -15.33 19.85
CA LYS A 148 12.84 -15.09 18.40
C LYS A 148 12.04 -16.13 17.61
N LYS A 149 10.80 -16.41 18.06
CA LYS A 149 9.89 -17.40 17.51
C LYS A 149 8.51 -16.85 17.24
N LEU A 150 7.82 -17.48 16.30
CA LEU A 150 6.43 -17.26 15.98
C LEU A 150 5.56 -18.42 16.47
N GLU A 151 4.36 -18.13 17.00
CA GLU A 151 3.39 -19.12 17.45
C GLU A 151 1.97 -18.69 17.04
N ILE A 152 1.20 -19.57 16.39
CA ILE A 152 -0.21 -19.33 16.12
C ILE A 152 -0.96 -19.31 17.46
N ALA A 153 -1.49 -18.14 17.82
CA ALA A 153 -2.29 -17.97 19.02
C ALA A 153 -3.76 -18.32 18.77
N TRP A 154 -4.27 -17.97 17.60
CA TRP A 154 -5.64 -18.27 17.18
C TRP A 154 -5.79 -18.27 15.67
N GLU A 155 -6.85 -18.95 15.19
CA GLU A 155 -7.27 -18.97 13.79
C GLU A 155 -8.77 -18.66 13.70
N LYS A 156 -9.17 -17.86 12.73
CA LYS A 156 -10.56 -17.56 12.42
C LYS A 156 -10.88 -18.01 11.00
N PRO A 157 -11.74 -19.00 10.79
CA PRO A 157 -12.20 -19.36 9.45
C PRO A 157 -12.97 -18.21 8.77
N ILE A 158 -12.67 -18.00 7.50
CA ILE A 158 -13.36 -17.06 6.59
C ILE A 158 -13.70 -17.77 5.28
N GLY A 159 -14.46 -17.13 4.41
CA GLY A 159 -14.94 -17.75 3.19
C GLY A 159 -14.10 -17.46 1.96
N GLU A 160 -14.78 -17.52 0.83
CA GLU A 160 -14.24 -17.28 -0.51
C GLU A 160 -15.30 -16.60 -1.38
N ILE A 161 -14.86 -15.97 -2.47
CA ILE A 161 -15.73 -15.52 -3.55
C ILE A 161 -15.28 -16.17 -4.84
N ARG A 162 -16.23 -16.55 -5.68
CA ARG A 162 -15.99 -17.05 -7.03
C ARG A 162 -16.71 -16.16 -8.02
N GLY A 163 -16.06 -15.84 -9.13
CA GLY A 163 -16.64 -15.20 -10.28
C GLY A 163 -16.53 -16.09 -11.49
N GLU A 164 -16.98 -15.61 -12.66
CA GLU A 164 -16.80 -16.31 -13.93
C GLU A 164 -15.32 -16.33 -14.31
N GLY A 165 -14.68 -17.48 -14.13
CA GLY A 165 -13.24 -17.67 -14.41
C GLY A 165 -12.29 -17.14 -13.33
N SER A 166 -12.79 -16.69 -12.18
CA SER A 166 -11.97 -16.21 -11.07
C SER A 166 -12.28 -16.92 -9.75
N TYR A 167 -11.26 -17.03 -8.88
CA TYR A 167 -11.37 -17.66 -7.58
C TYR A 167 -10.52 -16.91 -6.55
N TRP A 168 -11.17 -16.34 -5.53
CA TRP A 168 -10.56 -15.53 -4.51
C TRP A 168 -10.86 -16.11 -3.11
N PRO A 169 -9.98 -16.97 -2.57
CA PRO A 169 -10.17 -17.56 -1.25
C PRO A 169 -9.56 -16.68 -0.16
N GLY A 170 -10.21 -16.59 0.97
CA GLY A 170 -9.65 -15.95 2.16
C GLY A 170 -9.49 -14.43 2.04
N ALA A 171 -8.27 -13.96 2.12
CA ALA A 171 -7.86 -12.58 1.87
C ALA A 171 -6.42 -12.54 1.35
N GLY A 172 -6.10 -11.55 0.56
CA GLY A 172 -4.80 -11.36 -0.05
C GLY A 172 -4.68 -9.97 -0.63
N TRP A 173 -3.85 -9.82 -1.64
CA TRP A 173 -3.62 -8.63 -2.44
C TRP A 173 -3.77 -7.31 -1.67
N THR A 174 -2.69 -6.70 -1.29
CA THR A 174 -2.59 -5.47 -0.46
C THR A 174 -3.41 -5.43 0.83
N GLY A 175 -4.37 -6.36 1.03
CA GLY A 175 -5.26 -6.36 2.19
C GLY A 175 -4.51 -6.52 3.50
N GLN A 176 -4.44 -5.45 4.28
CA GLN A 176 -3.85 -5.42 5.62
C GLN A 176 -4.97 -5.30 6.66
N PRO A 177 -4.99 -6.11 7.74
CA PRO A 177 -5.94 -5.93 8.82
C PRO A 177 -5.69 -4.61 9.55
N LEU A 178 -6.76 -3.94 9.97
CA LEU A 178 -6.71 -2.76 10.82
C LEU A 178 -6.72 -3.22 12.28
N LEU A 179 -5.87 -2.61 13.10
CA LEU A 179 -5.77 -2.89 14.52
C LEU A 179 -6.01 -1.59 15.29
N VAL A 180 -7.06 -1.54 16.12
CA VAL A 180 -7.42 -0.31 16.80
C VAL A 180 -7.71 -0.52 18.28
N HIS A 181 -7.00 0.23 19.10
CA HIS A 181 -7.26 0.29 20.53
C HIS A 181 -8.21 1.46 20.80
N TRP A 182 -9.52 1.15 20.84
CA TRP A 182 -10.56 2.14 20.96
C TRP A 182 -10.55 2.87 22.31
N PRO A 183 -10.79 4.19 22.35
CA PRO A 183 -11.07 4.91 23.59
C PRO A 183 -12.26 4.28 24.33
N GLU A 184 -12.26 4.35 25.66
CA GLU A 184 -13.33 3.78 26.48
C GLU A 184 -14.71 4.27 26.07
N ALA A 185 -14.86 5.58 25.85
CA ALA A 185 -16.13 6.16 25.41
C ALA A 185 -16.62 5.56 24.08
N THR A 186 -15.71 5.29 23.14
CA THR A 186 -16.04 4.64 21.87
C THR A 186 -16.44 3.18 22.09
N ARG A 187 -15.69 2.41 22.90
CA ARG A 187 -16.04 1.01 23.23
C ARG A 187 -17.44 0.89 23.83
N GLN A 188 -17.77 1.77 24.77
CA GLN A 188 -19.08 1.81 25.40
C GLN A 188 -20.21 2.19 24.44
N ALA A 189 -19.93 3.09 23.49
CA ALA A 189 -20.90 3.50 22.47
C ALA A 189 -21.19 2.41 21.44
N MET A 190 -20.19 1.60 21.08
CA MET A 190 -20.25 0.61 20.00
C MET A 190 -21.16 -0.59 20.29
N GLY A 191 -21.66 -0.75 21.55
CA GLY A 191 -22.51 -1.89 21.93
C GLY A 191 -21.80 -3.23 21.78
N LEU A 192 -20.52 -3.28 22.13
CA LEU A 192 -19.72 -4.49 22.21
C LEU A 192 -20.18 -5.36 23.40
N PRO A 193 -19.95 -6.69 23.37
CA PRO A 193 -20.10 -7.53 24.57
C PRO A 193 -19.34 -6.93 25.76
N ALA A 194 -19.91 -7.02 26.95
CA ALA A 194 -19.37 -6.38 28.16
C ALA A 194 -17.90 -6.73 28.45
N LYS A 195 -17.48 -7.96 28.14
CA LYS A 195 -16.09 -8.42 28.28
C LYS A 195 -15.10 -7.61 27.45
N PHE A 196 -15.48 -7.10 26.28
CA PHE A 196 -14.66 -6.26 25.41
C PHE A 196 -14.83 -4.77 25.71
N ALA A 197 -16.09 -4.34 25.95
CA ALA A 197 -16.38 -2.94 26.26
C ALA A 197 -15.67 -2.45 27.52
N ASN A 198 -15.57 -3.31 28.55
CA ASN A 198 -15.00 -2.99 29.86
C ASN A 198 -13.49 -3.35 29.98
N ASP A 199 -12.90 -4.01 28.99
CA ASP A 199 -11.48 -4.36 29.02
C ASP A 199 -10.62 -3.16 28.59
N PRO A 200 -9.78 -2.60 29.48
CA PRO A 200 -8.90 -1.49 29.13
C PRO A 200 -7.78 -1.88 28.16
N ASN A 201 -7.52 -3.18 27.96
CA ASN A 201 -6.49 -3.67 27.04
C ASN A 201 -7.07 -4.13 25.70
N PHE A 202 -8.40 -4.06 25.53
CA PHE A 202 -9.06 -4.50 24.32
C PHE A 202 -8.57 -3.75 23.08
N THR A 203 -8.12 -4.50 22.09
CA THR A 203 -7.77 -4.02 20.75
C THR A 203 -8.59 -4.79 19.73
N GLU A 204 -9.27 -4.11 18.84
CA GLU A 204 -10.12 -4.71 17.83
C GLU A 204 -9.37 -4.88 16.51
N VAL A 205 -9.48 -6.07 15.92
CA VAL A 205 -9.10 -6.35 14.53
C VAL A 205 -10.32 -6.07 13.66
N ILE A 206 -10.17 -5.23 12.64
CA ILE A 206 -11.20 -4.97 11.62
C ILE A 206 -10.61 -5.36 10.28
N TYR A 207 -11.22 -6.36 9.61
CA TYR A 207 -10.64 -6.93 8.42
C TYR A 207 -11.68 -7.15 7.32
N PRO A 208 -11.71 -6.27 6.30
CA PRO A 208 -12.41 -6.52 5.04
C PRO A 208 -11.70 -7.62 4.25
N VAL A 209 -12.44 -8.63 3.73
CA VAL A 209 -11.85 -9.80 3.05
C VAL A 209 -12.56 -10.12 1.73
N PHE A 210 -12.00 -11.05 0.93
CA PHE A 210 -12.48 -11.40 -0.41
C PHE A 210 -13.93 -11.88 -0.48
N GLU A 211 -14.45 -12.55 0.55
CA GLU A 211 -15.85 -13.02 0.52
C GLU A 211 -16.90 -11.90 0.63
N GLY A 212 -16.46 -10.63 0.75
CA GLY A 212 -17.34 -9.48 0.89
C GLY A 212 -17.85 -9.25 2.30
N LYS A 213 -17.08 -9.69 3.29
CA LYS A 213 -17.36 -9.46 4.70
C LYS A 213 -16.30 -8.62 5.37
N VAL A 214 -16.71 -7.82 6.34
CA VAL A 214 -15.81 -7.13 7.28
C VAL A 214 -15.87 -7.88 8.60
N TYR A 215 -14.80 -8.57 8.95
CA TYR A 215 -14.68 -9.24 10.25
C TYR A 215 -14.26 -8.26 11.33
N ARG A 216 -14.81 -8.46 12.53
CA ARG A 216 -14.53 -7.68 13.74
C ARG A 216 -14.19 -8.65 14.85
N LEU A 217 -12.91 -8.67 15.27
CA LEU A 217 -12.39 -9.69 16.17
C LEU A 217 -11.62 -9.04 17.33
N ASP A 218 -11.58 -9.72 18.47
CA ASP A 218 -10.63 -9.40 19.54
C ASP A 218 -9.22 -9.83 19.15
N LEU A 219 -8.25 -8.94 19.25
CA LEU A 219 -6.85 -9.19 18.89
C LEU A 219 -6.24 -10.33 19.71
N ALA A 220 -6.58 -10.45 20.98
CA ALA A 220 -5.98 -11.43 21.88
C ALA A 220 -6.46 -12.86 21.62
N THR A 221 -7.72 -13.04 21.21
CA THR A 221 -8.39 -14.34 21.17
C THR A 221 -8.96 -14.75 19.82
N GLY A 222 -9.11 -13.82 18.86
CA GLY A 222 -9.79 -14.05 17.59
C GLY A 222 -11.31 -14.23 17.70
N GLU A 223 -11.89 -14.03 18.89
CA GLU A 223 -13.34 -14.05 19.06
C GLU A 223 -14.01 -12.90 18.33
N SER A 224 -15.19 -13.15 17.75
CA SER A 224 -15.99 -12.09 17.11
C SER A 224 -16.51 -11.10 18.14
N THR A 225 -16.27 -9.81 17.91
CA THR A 225 -16.77 -8.71 18.74
C THR A 225 -18.18 -8.27 18.31
N LYS A 226 -18.48 -8.47 17.04
CA LYS A 226 -19.75 -8.26 16.36
C LYS A 226 -19.92 -9.28 15.23
N ASP A 227 -21.15 -9.44 14.73
CA ASP A 227 -21.39 -10.15 13.49
C ASP A 227 -20.65 -9.46 12.33
N PRO A 228 -20.10 -10.20 11.36
CA PRO A 228 -19.46 -9.59 10.20
C PRO A 228 -20.45 -8.74 9.39
N ILE A 229 -19.99 -7.56 8.92
CA ILE A 229 -20.77 -6.79 7.95
C ILE A 229 -20.64 -7.47 6.59
N ASP A 230 -21.75 -7.88 5.98
CA ASP A 230 -21.78 -8.62 4.72
C ASP A 230 -22.30 -7.72 3.58
N VAL A 231 -21.41 -7.33 2.65
CA VAL A 231 -21.75 -6.54 1.45
C VAL A 231 -21.83 -7.38 0.19
N LYS A 232 -21.59 -8.70 0.30
CA LYS A 232 -21.66 -9.71 -0.76
C LYS A 232 -20.50 -9.72 -1.75
N PHE A 233 -19.87 -8.58 -2.04
CA PHE A 233 -18.81 -8.42 -3.03
C PHE A 233 -17.48 -8.10 -2.35
N GLY A 234 -16.38 -8.68 -2.87
CA GLY A 234 -15.12 -8.76 -2.16
C GLY A 234 -14.35 -7.46 -2.01
N PHE A 235 -13.61 -7.40 -0.92
CA PHE A 235 -12.62 -6.36 -0.65
C PHE A 235 -11.22 -6.93 -0.97
N LYS A 236 -10.43 -6.23 -1.78
CA LYS A 236 -9.01 -6.55 -2.05
C LYS A 236 -8.10 -5.66 -1.21
N GLY A 237 -8.35 -4.36 -1.23
CA GLY A 237 -7.55 -3.36 -0.52
C GLY A 237 -7.79 -3.30 0.99
N THR A 238 -6.96 -2.51 1.64
CA THR A 238 -7.05 -2.24 3.08
C THR A 238 -8.08 -1.14 3.35
N GLY A 239 -8.93 -1.34 4.35
CA GLY A 239 -9.80 -0.27 4.84
C GLY A 239 -9.05 0.84 5.56
N SER A 240 -9.78 1.87 6.01
CA SER A 240 -9.27 2.93 6.88
C SER A 240 -10.27 3.22 8.00
N ILE A 241 -9.78 3.35 9.22
CA ILE A 241 -10.56 3.81 10.38
C ILE A 241 -10.34 5.30 10.55
N ASP A 242 -11.36 6.00 11.02
CA ASP A 242 -11.25 7.42 11.34
C ASP A 242 -10.15 7.65 12.39
N PRO A 243 -9.09 8.44 12.07
CA PRO A 243 -7.92 8.58 12.93
C PRO A 243 -8.18 9.29 14.25
N ARG A 244 -9.36 9.91 14.44
CA ARG A 244 -9.81 10.48 15.72
C ARG A 244 -10.39 9.44 16.67
N GLY A 245 -10.49 8.16 16.24
CA GLY A 245 -11.14 7.10 17.00
C GLY A 245 -12.66 7.17 16.95
N TYR A 246 -13.24 7.85 15.94
CA TYR A 246 -14.66 7.73 15.65
C TYR A 246 -14.96 6.34 15.09
N PRO A 247 -16.07 5.72 15.45
CA PRO A 247 -16.40 4.35 15.00
C PRO A 247 -16.93 4.35 13.57
N LEU A 248 -16.05 4.79 12.63
CA LEU A 248 -16.26 4.85 11.18
C LEU A 248 -15.18 4.04 10.49
N LEU A 249 -15.59 3.19 9.54
CA LEU A 249 -14.72 2.46 8.64
C LEU A 249 -15.01 2.89 7.20
N TYR A 250 -13.95 3.04 6.43
CA TYR A 250 -13.97 3.33 5.00
C TYR A 250 -13.26 2.21 4.26
N SER A 251 -13.88 1.63 3.23
CA SER A 251 -13.26 0.51 2.50
C SER A 251 -13.79 0.38 1.08
N GLY A 252 -12.88 0.17 0.15
CA GLY A 252 -13.15 -0.04 -1.26
C GLY A 252 -13.51 -1.49 -1.60
N GLN A 253 -14.34 -1.66 -2.63
CA GLN A 253 -14.71 -2.96 -3.18
C GLN A 253 -13.85 -3.26 -4.40
N GLY A 254 -13.02 -4.30 -4.32
CA GLY A 254 -12.12 -4.73 -5.40
C GLY A 254 -12.68 -5.85 -6.29
N LEU A 255 -13.80 -6.48 -5.91
CA LEU A 255 -14.45 -7.58 -6.65
C LEU A 255 -15.94 -7.34 -6.74
N ASN A 256 -16.55 -7.53 -7.93
CA ASN A 256 -17.98 -7.32 -8.14
C ASN A 256 -18.72 -8.52 -8.78
N ASP A 257 -18.02 -9.63 -9.01
CA ASP A 257 -18.63 -10.87 -9.49
C ASP A 257 -18.68 -11.90 -8.35
N ARG A 258 -19.89 -12.39 -8.07
CA ARG A 258 -20.12 -13.49 -7.13
C ARG A 258 -20.95 -14.57 -7.78
N ASN A 259 -20.33 -15.68 -8.17
CA ASN A 259 -20.98 -16.82 -8.82
C ASN A 259 -21.75 -16.42 -10.09
N GLY A 260 -21.18 -15.53 -10.90
CA GLY A 260 -21.81 -14.97 -12.11
C GLY A 260 -22.86 -13.89 -11.84
N THR A 261 -23.05 -13.50 -10.59
CA THR A 261 -23.90 -12.34 -10.25
C THR A 261 -23.01 -11.10 -10.16
N ILE A 262 -23.19 -10.19 -11.11
CA ILE A 262 -22.45 -8.92 -11.12
C ILE A 262 -23.16 -7.91 -10.23
N GLY A 263 -22.41 -7.35 -9.28
CA GLY A 263 -22.87 -6.29 -8.38
C GLY A 263 -22.29 -4.92 -8.70
N PRO A 264 -22.79 -3.86 -8.04
CA PRO A 264 -22.23 -2.53 -8.20
C PRO A 264 -20.85 -2.42 -7.56
N TRP A 265 -19.93 -1.74 -8.23
CA TRP A 265 -18.69 -1.27 -7.63
C TRP A 265 -18.98 -0.12 -6.68
N ARG A 266 -18.39 -0.14 -5.47
CA ARG A 266 -18.58 0.94 -4.47
C ARG A 266 -17.36 1.12 -3.59
N TYR A 267 -17.02 2.36 -3.27
CA TYR A 267 -16.30 2.70 -2.05
C TYR A 267 -17.31 2.95 -0.93
N ARG A 268 -17.14 2.30 0.23
CA ARG A 268 -18.18 2.20 1.26
C ARG A 268 -17.77 2.86 2.56
N PHE A 269 -18.75 3.47 3.24
CA PHE A 269 -18.62 4.13 4.53
C PHE A 269 -19.52 3.41 5.53
N PHE A 270 -18.93 2.92 6.61
CA PHE A 270 -19.63 2.10 7.60
C PHE A 270 -19.71 2.80 8.95
N ASP A 271 -20.86 2.76 9.57
CA ASP A 271 -21.11 3.04 10.99
C ASP A 271 -20.87 1.75 11.79
N LEU A 272 -19.81 1.72 12.58
CA LEU A 272 -19.44 0.57 13.40
C LEU A 272 -20.27 0.43 14.69
N ILE A 273 -21.05 1.45 15.09
CA ILE A 273 -22.04 1.32 16.15
C ILE A 273 -23.20 0.49 15.64
N GLN A 274 -23.79 0.90 14.51
CA GLN A 274 -24.90 0.21 13.87
C GLN A 274 -24.48 -1.02 13.08
N ASN A 275 -23.18 -1.20 12.85
CA ASN A 275 -22.58 -2.30 12.11
C ASN A 275 -23.12 -2.40 10.66
N LYS A 276 -23.24 -1.27 9.97
CA LYS A 276 -23.81 -1.20 8.60
C LYS A 276 -23.20 -0.09 7.76
N GLU A 277 -23.35 -0.24 6.42
CA GLU A 277 -23.06 0.84 5.47
C GLU A 277 -24.02 2.01 5.65
N VAL A 278 -23.49 3.25 5.64
CA VAL A 278 -24.26 4.49 5.77
C VAL A 278 -24.17 5.40 4.56
N TRP A 279 -23.14 5.23 3.74
CA TRP A 279 -22.95 5.97 2.49
C TRP A 279 -21.93 5.25 1.59
N GLY A 280 -21.87 5.63 0.32
CA GLY A 280 -20.86 5.08 -0.60
C GLY A 280 -20.77 5.83 -1.91
N ILE A 281 -19.57 5.79 -2.52
CA ILE A 281 -19.27 6.35 -3.83
C ILE A 281 -19.47 5.23 -4.86
N PRO A 282 -20.27 5.43 -5.93
CA PRO A 282 -20.33 4.50 -7.05
C PRO A 282 -18.96 4.41 -7.74
N GLY A 283 -18.51 3.20 -8.07
CA GLY A 283 -17.22 3.02 -8.75
C GLY A 283 -17.27 3.32 -10.25
N LEU A 284 -18.39 3.01 -10.92
CA LEU A 284 -18.62 3.48 -12.28
C LEU A 284 -19.01 4.95 -12.23
N ASP A 285 -18.21 5.80 -12.86
CA ASP A 285 -18.30 7.27 -12.74
C ASP A 285 -18.15 7.89 -14.13
N ALA A 286 -19.05 8.81 -14.48
CA ALA A 286 -19.06 9.46 -15.79
C ALA A 286 -17.88 10.42 -16.02
N SER A 287 -17.26 10.90 -14.93
CA SER A 287 -16.05 11.74 -15.01
C SER A 287 -14.77 10.94 -15.25
N SER A 288 -14.82 9.60 -15.09
CA SER A 288 -13.69 8.71 -15.31
C SER A 288 -13.39 8.53 -16.80
N LEU A 289 -12.11 8.36 -17.14
CA LEU A 289 -11.67 7.92 -18.47
C LEU A 289 -11.80 6.40 -18.65
N ARG A 290 -11.85 5.64 -17.54
CA ARG A 290 -12.06 4.18 -17.49
C ARG A 290 -13.51 3.87 -17.06
N HIS A 291 -14.47 4.24 -17.88
CA HIS A 291 -15.91 4.21 -17.56
C HIS A 291 -16.48 2.83 -17.20
N GLU A 292 -15.88 1.75 -17.70
CA GLU A 292 -16.33 0.37 -17.52
C GLU A 292 -15.77 -0.32 -16.29
N TRP A 293 -14.84 0.33 -15.57
CA TRP A 293 -14.16 -0.21 -14.40
C TRP A 293 -14.41 0.64 -13.16
N GLY A 294 -14.58 0.03 -12.01
CA GLY A 294 -14.99 0.76 -10.83
C GLY A 294 -14.47 0.17 -9.51
N ALA A 295 -13.39 -0.62 -9.55
CA ALA A 295 -12.76 -1.16 -8.35
C ALA A 295 -12.07 -0.08 -7.52
N PHE A 296 -11.89 -0.39 -6.23
CA PHE A 296 -11.18 0.42 -5.24
C PHE A 296 -10.29 -0.50 -4.42
N ASP A 297 -9.01 -0.54 -4.75
CA ASP A 297 -8.03 -1.40 -4.09
C ASP A 297 -7.10 -0.62 -3.16
N SER A 298 -7.08 0.70 -3.24
CA SER A 298 -6.34 1.58 -2.35
C SER A 298 -6.94 1.67 -0.94
N SER A 299 -6.15 2.25 -0.03
CA SER A 299 -6.54 2.60 1.33
C SER A 299 -6.52 4.12 1.50
N ALA A 300 -7.66 4.71 1.87
CA ALA A 300 -7.77 6.14 2.03
C ALA A 300 -6.84 6.71 3.10
N LEU A 301 -6.48 7.97 2.93
CA LEU A 301 -5.99 8.82 4.00
C LEU A 301 -7.10 9.74 4.49
N VAL A 302 -7.24 9.85 5.80
CA VAL A 302 -8.19 10.77 6.44
C VAL A 302 -7.42 11.84 7.19
N ASN A 303 -7.61 13.09 6.77
CA ASN A 303 -7.07 14.23 7.51
C ASN A 303 -7.98 14.55 8.70
N ARG A 304 -7.51 14.31 9.92
CA ARG A 304 -8.29 14.44 11.15
C ARG A 304 -8.62 15.88 11.51
N GLN A 305 -7.78 16.86 11.11
CA GLN A 305 -8.00 18.28 11.40
C GLN A 305 -9.08 18.87 10.51
N THR A 306 -9.14 18.45 9.26
CA THR A 306 -10.08 18.98 8.28
C THR A 306 -11.23 18.02 7.98
N ASP A 307 -11.30 16.88 8.64
CA ASP A 307 -12.35 15.88 8.42
C ASP A 307 -12.52 15.53 6.92
N THR A 308 -11.37 15.33 6.26
CA THR A 308 -11.30 15.12 4.80
C THR A 308 -10.67 13.76 4.49
N LEU A 309 -11.40 12.92 3.78
CA LEU A 309 -10.93 11.66 3.23
C LEU A 309 -10.45 11.87 1.79
N ILE A 310 -9.31 11.24 1.44
CA ILE A 310 -8.77 11.22 0.06
C ILE A 310 -8.52 9.76 -0.33
N GLU A 311 -9.14 9.36 -1.44
CA GLU A 311 -9.09 8.00 -1.98
C GLU A 311 -8.79 8.03 -3.48
N PRO A 312 -7.65 7.52 -3.93
CA PRO A 312 -7.41 7.14 -5.32
C PRO A 312 -8.20 5.89 -5.67
N ALA A 313 -8.58 5.73 -6.94
CA ALA A 313 -9.39 4.61 -7.37
C ALA A 313 -8.89 3.98 -8.67
N GLU A 314 -9.18 2.71 -8.85
CA GLU A 314 -8.80 1.95 -10.05
C GLU A 314 -9.61 2.36 -11.31
N ASN A 315 -10.61 3.21 -11.15
CA ASN A 315 -11.26 3.90 -12.27
C ASN A 315 -10.48 5.14 -12.76
N GLY A 316 -9.33 5.46 -12.19
CA GLY A 316 -8.48 6.59 -12.59
C GLY A 316 -8.91 7.94 -12.02
N LEU A 317 -9.83 7.97 -11.07
CA LEU A 317 -10.20 9.17 -10.35
C LEU A 317 -9.56 9.22 -8.96
N ILE A 318 -9.33 10.44 -8.48
CA ILE A 318 -9.02 10.69 -7.08
C ILE A 318 -10.23 11.37 -6.45
N TYR A 319 -10.77 10.75 -5.43
CA TYR A 319 -11.92 11.24 -4.69
C TYR A 319 -11.47 11.98 -3.43
N LYS A 320 -11.94 13.22 -3.26
CA LYS A 320 -11.77 14.02 -2.06
C LYS A 320 -13.14 14.22 -1.41
N VAL A 321 -13.30 13.76 -0.19
CA VAL A 321 -14.58 13.79 0.54
C VAL A 321 -14.42 14.58 1.83
N LYS A 322 -15.10 15.71 1.94
CA LYS A 322 -15.35 16.37 3.23
C LYS A 322 -16.42 15.55 3.95
N LEU A 323 -16.07 14.88 5.02
CA LEU A 323 -16.96 13.92 5.70
C LEU A 323 -18.08 14.60 6.47
N ASN A 324 -17.85 15.79 7.03
CA ASN A 324 -18.76 16.48 7.94
C ASN A 324 -19.25 15.54 9.06
N SER A 325 -18.31 14.78 9.60
CA SER A 325 -18.58 13.72 10.56
C SER A 325 -18.85 14.27 11.97
N ARG A 326 -19.70 13.56 12.71
CA ARG A 326 -20.01 13.85 14.12
C ARG A 326 -20.09 12.55 14.89
N PHE A 327 -19.48 12.52 16.07
CA PHE A 327 -19.59 11.40 17.00
C PHE A 327 -20.04 11.91 18.37
N ASP A 328 -21.14 11.35 18.87
CA ASP A 328 -21.65 11.55 20.21
C ASP A 328 -21.68 10.20 20.94
N PRO A 329 -20.67 9.91 21.78
CA PRO A 329 -20.61 8.65 22.50
C PRO A 329 -21.73 8.49 23.53
N ALA A 330 -22.24 9.57 24.12
CA ALA A 330 -23.34 9.50 25.10
C ALA A 330 -24.66 9.12 24.41
N ALA A 331 -24.91 9.68 23.23
CA ALA A 331 -26.07 9.30 22.41
C ALA A 331 -25.83 7.98 21.62
N LYS A 332 -24.65 7.38 21.70
CA LYS A 332 -24.23 6.21 20.92
C LYS A 332 -24.50 6.40 19.42
N LYS A 333 -24.08 7.53 18.88
CA LYS A 333 -24.38 7.91 17.50
C LYS A 333 -23.16 8.47 16.80
N VAL A 334 -22.88 7.93 15.61
CA VAL A 334 -21.97 8.54 14.66
C VAL A 334 -22.73 8.88 13.37
N SER A 335 -22.34 9.94 12.68
CA SER A 335 -22.98 10.36 11.42
C SER A 335 -21.98 11.08 10.52
N ILE A 336 -22.24 11.04 9.22
CA ILE A 336 -21.52 11.78 8.19
C ILE A 336 -22.52 12.54 7.31
N ASN A 337 -22.07 13.63 6.67
CA ASN A 337 -22.81 14.37 5.65
C ASN A 337 -21.82 14.77 4.53
N PRO A 338 -21.45 13.81 3.65
CA PRO A 338 -20.32 13.96 2.74
C PRO A 338 -20.54 14.99 1.63
N GLU A 339 -19.47 15.72 1.30
CA GLU A 339 -19.35 16.57 0.12
C GLU A 339 -18.18 16.04 -0.73
N LEU A 340 -18.44 15.77 -2.01
CA LEU A 340 -17.51 15.06 -2.88
C LEU A 340 -16.96 15.97 -4.00
N VAL A 341 -15.64 15.91 -4.19
CA VAL A 341 -14.92 16.49 -5.34
C VAL A 341 -14.05 15.39 -5.95
N LYS A 342 -13.92 15.39 -7.28
CA LYS A 342 -13.20 14.38 -8.05
C LYS A 342 -12.12 15.03 -8.91
N LEU A 343 -10.99 14.35 -9.05
CA LEU A 343 -9.89 14.73 -9.95
C LEU A 343 -9.70 13.65 -10.99
N ALA A 344 -9.84 14.01 -12.27
CA ALA A 344 -9.45 13.20 -13.41
C ALA A 344 -8.15 13.73 -14.01
N TYR A 345 -7.34 12.84 -14.56
CA TYR A 345 -6.04 13.18 -15.15
C TYR A 345 -5.63 12.20 -16.25
N ALA A 346 -4.68 12.59 -17.08
CA ALA A 346 -3.92 11.66 -17.92
C ALA A 346 -2.55 12.24 -18.27
N GLY A 347 -1.55 11.35 -18.38
CA GLY A 347 -0.26 11.60 -18.99
C GLY A 347 -0.26 11.26 -20.48
N PRO A 348 0.85 11.49 -21.20
CA PRO A 348 0.97 11.19 -22.63
C PRO A 348 0.83 9.71 -22.99
N GLN A 349 1.08 8.82 -22.01
CA GLN A 349 1.08 7.36 -22.20
C GLN A 349 -0.09 6.67 -21.50
N SER A 350 -1.06 7.43 -20.99
CA SER A 350 -2.19 6.88 -20.25
C SER A 350 -3.14 6.10 -21.16
N GLU A 351 -3.32 4.82 -20.85
CA GLU A 351 -4.21 3.88 -21.55
C GLU A 351 -5.13 3.13 -20.58
N LYS A 352 -4.61 2.68 -19.42
CA LYS A 352 -5.34 1.90 -18.41
C LYS A 352 -6.04 2.78 -17.38
N HIS A 353 -5.45 3.91 -17.00
CA HIS A 353 -5.97 4.91 -16.07
C HIS A 353 -6.33 4.40 -14.65
N GLY A 354 -5.78 3.31 -14.17
CA GLY A 354 -6.12 2.75 -12.86
C GLY A 354 -5.13 3.12 -11.78
N ILE A 355 -5.58 3.33 -10.52
CA ILE A 355 -4.72 3.48 -9.35
C ILE A 355 -5.07 2.37 -8.37
N GLU A 356 -4.17 1.38 -8.19
CA GLU A 356 -4.33 0.27 -7.26
C GLU A 356 -3.56 0.49 -5.95
N ASN A 357 -2.47 1.27 -5.99
CA ASN A 357 -1.71 1.63 -4.80
C ASN A 357 -2.40 2.71 -3.95
N SER A 358 -2.01 2.80 -2.68
CA SER A 358 -2.54 3.78 -1.73
C SER A 358 -1.74 5.08 -1.78
N ALA A 359 -2.43 6.23 -1.74
CA ALA A 359 -1.74 7.52 -1.70
C ALA A 359 -0.87 7.70 -0.46
N VAL A 360 0.23 8.45 -0.63
CA VAL A 360 1.11 8.95 0.42
C VAL A 360 0.95 10.44 0.54
N ALA A 361 1.18 11.03 1.73
CA ALA A 361 1.05 12.46 1.91
C ALA A 361 2.21 13.08 2.70
N TYR A 362 2.75 14.18 2.17
CA TYR A 362 3.68 15.08 2.83
C TYR A 362 3.09 16.48 2.86
N ARG A 363 2.67 16.94 4.03
CA ARG A 363 1.98 18.22 4.18
C ARG A 363 0.74 18.27 3.27
N ASN A 364 0.63 19.25 2.39
CA ASN A 364 -0.46 19.34 1.40
C ASN A 364 -0.16 18.58 0.09
N LEU A 365 0.99 17.98 -0.05
CA LEU A 365 1.37 17.20 -1.23
C LEU A 365 0.95 15.74 -1.06
N MET A 366 0.30 15.20 -2.08
CA MET A 366 -0.11 13.80 -2.17
C MET A 366 0.58 13.13 -3.35
N PHE A 367 0.85 11.84 -3.25
CA PHE A 367 1.55 11.08 -4.28
C PHE A 367 0.86 9.74 -4.52
N ALA A 368 0.76 9.34 -5.78
CA ALA A 368 0.33 8.03 -6.23
C ALA A 368 1.03 7.67 -7.55
N ASP A 369 1.01 6.41 -7.89
CA ASP A 369 1.39 5.88 -9.19
C ASP A 369 0.17 5.18 -9.81
N ASP A 370 0.15 4.95 -11.12
CA ASP A 370 -0.98 4.29 -11.78
C ASP A 370 -0.53 3.08 -12.63
N ASN A 371 -1.54 2.33 -13.15
CA ASN A 371 -1.33 1.17 -14.01
C ASN A 371 -0.67 1.50 -15.37
N ASP A 372 -0.47 2.78 -15.65
CA ASP A 372 0.26 3.28 -16.81
C ASP A 372 1.70 3.68 -16.46
N GLY A 373 2.08 3.53 -15.17
CA GLY A 373 3.37 3.95 -14.64
C GLY A 373 3.50 5.47 -14.55
N ASN A 374 2.40 6.20 -14.41
CA ASN A 374 2.46 7.63 -14.14
C ASN A 374 2.53 7.87 -12.63
N LEU A 375 3.73 8.11 -12.12
CA LEU A 375 3.96 8.64 -10.79
C LEU A 375 3.70 10.15 -10.79
N PHE A 376 2.85 10.63 -9.91
CA PHE A 376 2.48 12.03 -9.87
C PHE A 376 2.28 12.58 -8.45
N CYS A 377 2.43 13.90 -8.35
CA CYS A 377 2.16 14.68 -7.15
C CYS A 377 0.98 15.62 -7.38
N TRP A 378 0.03 15.66 -6.44
CA TRP A 378 -1.03 16.66 -6.45
C TRP A 378 -1.16 17.36 -5.10
N ASP A 379 -1.74 18.56 -5.11
CA ASP A 379 -2.07 19.30 -3.90
C ASP A 379 -3.43 18.84 -3.33
N ALA A 380 -3.43 18.34 -2.11
CA ALA A 380 -4.63 17.87 -1.40
C ALA A 380 -5.69 18.98 -1.23
N THR A 381 -5.26 20.24 -1.20
CA THR A 381 -6.15 21.38 -1.05
C THR A 381 -6.88 21.70 -2.35
N THR A 382 -6.14 22.00 -3.41
CA THR A 382 -6.67 22.52 -4.68
C THR A 382 -6.91 21.46 -5.73
N MET A 383 -6.48 20.22 -5.51
CA MET A 383 -6.57 19.11 -6.46
C MET A 383 -5.78 19.39 -7.77
N GLN A 384 -4.78 20.27 -7.74
CA GLN A 384 -3.90 20.51 -8.88
C GLN A 384 -2.78 19.46 -8.92
N ILE A 385 -2.51 18.89 -10.07
CA ILE A 385 -1.33 18.04 -10.25
C ILE A 385 -0.11 18.95 -10.48
N LEU A 386 0.93 18.75 -9.69
CA LEU A 386 2.10 19.61 -9.62
C LEU A 386 3.21 19.14 -10.56
N TRP A 387 3.46 17.85 -10.57
CA TRP A 387 4.39 17.18 -11.46
C TRP A 387 3.94 15.75 -11.74
N MET A 388 4.40 15.19 -12.85
CA MET A 388 4.17 13.80 -13.26
C MET A 388 5.40 13.30 -14.00
N ARG A 389 5.75 12.05 -13.76
CA ARG A 389 6.78 11.31 -14.50
C ARG A 389 6.31 9.90 -14.83
N ASN A 390 6.88 9.29 -15.86
CA ASN A 390 6.60 7.88 -16.15
C ASN A 390 7.65 6.96 -15.49
N THR A 391 7.23 5.89 -14.87
CA THR A 391 8.03 4.86 -14.21
C THR A 391 8.19 3.61 -15.07
N GLY A 392 7.58 3.57 -16.25
CA GLY A 392 7.84 2.59 -17.31
C GLY A 392 6.86 1.44 -17.38
N ASP A 393 6.30 0.98 -16.30
CA ASP A 393 5.31 -0.11 -16.25
C ASP A 393 4.36 0.10 -15.06
N ASP A 394 3.39 -0.78 -14.92
CA ASP A 394 2.35 -0.79 -13.88
C ASP A 394 2.94 -0.74 -12.47
N VAL A 395 2.27 -0.03 -11.55
CA VAL A 395 2.72 0.10 -10.15
C VAL A 395 1.56 -0.13 -9.19
N ASP A 396 1.49 -1.34 -8.67
CA ASP A 396 0.54 -1.72 -7.62
C ASP A 396 1.10 -1.48 -6.22
N SER A 397 2.43 -1.51 -6.08
CA SER A 397 3.05 -1.28 -4.79
C SER A 397 2.85 0.16 -4.32
N THR A 398 2.33 0.32 -3.11
CA THR A 398 2.29 1.65 -2.48
C THR A 398 3.73 2.11 -2.18
N MET A 399 4.07 3.30 -2.63
CA MET A 399 5.34 3.92 -2.29
C MET A 399 5.44 4.25 -0.81
N VAL A 400 6.67 4.42 -0.30
CA VAL A 400 6.91 4.89 1.07
C VAL A 400 7.64 6.22 1.03
N LEU A 401 7.23 7.14 1.90
CA LEU A 401 7.82 8.46 2.01
C LEU A 401 8.78 8.54 3.20
N GLU A 402 9.86 9.25 3.01
CA GLU A 402 10.82 9.60 4.05
C GLU A 402 11.20 11.08 3.99
N GLU A 403 11.12 11.75 5.13
CA GLU A 403 11.69 13.09 5.32
C GLU A 403 13.03 12.97 6.04
N THR A 404 14.07 13.59 5.48
CA THR A 404 15.43 13.61 6.01
C THR A 404 15.97 15.05 6.00
N PRO A 405 17.12 15.32 6.67
CA PRO A 405 17.77 16.62 6.53
C PRO A 405 18.16 16.99 5.09
N ASP A 406 18.34 16.00 4.22
CA ASP A 406 18.75 16.19 2.82
C ASP A 406 17.55 16.40 1.87
N GLY A 407 16.32 16.19 2.33
CA GLY A 407 15.11 16.36 1.53
C GLY A 407 14.01 15.36 1.84
N VAL A 408 12.97 15.38 1.01
CA VAL A 408 11.81 14.49 1.10
C VAL A 408 11.85 13.53 -0.09
N PHE A 409 11.77 12.23 0.19
CA PHE A 409 11.98 11.21 -0.82
C PHE A 409 10.86 10.17 -0.83
N LEU A 410 10.57 9.67 -2.03
CA LEU A 410 9.69 8.53 -2.26
C LEU A 410 10.54 7.33 -2.67
N TYR A 411 10.21 6.15 -2.14
CA TYR A 411 10.77 4.87 -2.57
C TYR A 411 9.64 4.05 -3.18
N THR A 412 9.79 3.68 -4.46
CA THR A 412 8.79 2.96 -5.25
C THR A 412 9.46 1.91 -6.14
N GLY A 413 8.68 0.99 -6.67
CA GLY A 413 9.11 0.01 -7.65
C GLY A 413 7.94 -0.42 -8.50
N ASN A 414 8.17 -0.66 -9.79
CA ASN A 414 7.15 -1.14 -10.69
C ASN A 414 7.13 -2.67 -10.75
N GLU A 415 6.00 -3.20 -11.10
CA GLU A 415 5.87 -4.60 -11.49
C GLU A 415 6.29 -4.82 -12.95
N VAL A 416 6.18 -6.04 -13.39
CA VAL A 416 6.39 -6.44 -14.78
C VAL A 416 5.07 -6.95 -15.32
N ASP A 417 4.20 -6.05 -15.71
CA ASP A 417 2.94 -6.31 -16.43
C ASP A 417 3.07 -6.08 -17.93
N ASN A 418 4.05 -5.38 -18.34
CA ASN A 418 4.53 -5.01 -19.66
C ASN A 418 3.50 -5.02 -20.78
N ARG A 419 3.06 -3.88 -21.14
CA ARG A 419 2.17 -3.59 -22.26
C ARG A 419 2.65 -4.23 -23.56
N GLY A 420 1.88 -5.21 -24.07
CA GLY A 420 2.20 -5.91 -25.31
C GLY A 420 3.31 -6.94 -25.22
N ALA A 421 3.75 -7.36 -24.05
CA ALA A 421 4.71 -8.43 -23.87
C ALA A 421 4.16 -9.80 -24.29
N THR A 422 5.03 -10.64 -24.80
CA THR A 422 4.70 -12.02 -25.25
C THR A 422 5.14 -13.10 -24.26
N GLY A 423 5.50 -12.70 -23.04
CA GLY A 423 6.14 -13.55 -22.03
C GLY A 423 7.67 -13.41 -22.02
N GLY A 424 8.30 -13.87 -20.94
CA GLY A 424 9.74 -13.86 -20.76
C GLY A 424 10.23 -12.89 -19.69
N GLU A 425 11.54 -12.63 -19.69
CA GLU A 425 12.16 -11.74 -18.71
C GLU A 425 11.95 -10.27 -19.07
N ARG A 426 11.74 -9.46 -18.05
CA ARG A 426 11.58 -7.99 -18.11
C ARG A 426 12.36 -7.35 -16.98
N ILE A 427 12.38 -6.04 -16.94
CA ILE A 427 13.07 -5.27 -15.91
C ILE A 427 12.05 -4.59 -15.01
N SER A 428 12.04 -4.97 -13.73
CA SER A 428 11.43 -4.19 -12.66
C SER A 428 12.40 -3.12 -12.18
N ASN A 429 11.93 -1.91 -12.02
CA ASN A 429 12.78 -0.78 -11.62
C ASN A 429 12.40 -0.34 -10.20
N ILE A 430 13.35 -0.36 -9.29
CA ILE A 430 13.24 0.24 -7.97
C ILE A 430 13.85 1.64 -8.02
N ARG A 431 13.15 2.63 -7.45
CA ARG A 431 13.57 4.04 -7.55
C ARG A 431 13.48 4.78 -6.23
N LYS A 432 14.40 5.73 -6.06
CA LYS A 432 14.28 6.85 -5.14
C LYS A 432 13.98 8.10 -5.94
N ILE A 433 12.93 8.80 -5.55
CA ILE A 433 12.43 10.01 -6.22
C ILE A 433 12.46 11.17 -5.21
N ASP A 434 12.93 12.34 -5.64
CA ASP A 434 12.74 13.57 -4.89
C ASP A 434 11.26 13.96 -4.93
N ALA A 435 10.60 13.98 -3.79
CA ALA A 435 9.16 14.17 -3.70
C ALA A 435 8.70 15.59 -4.09
N LEU A 436 9.56 16.59 -3.95
CA LEU A 436 9.19 17.97 -4.29
C LEU A 436 9.28 18.25 -5.78
N THR A 437 10.15 17.54 -6.50
CA THR A 437 10.41 17.81 -7.92
C THR A 437 9.98 16.69 -8.86
N GLY A 438 9.71 15.50 -8.36
CA GLY A 438 9.48 14.30 -9.17
C GLY A 438 10.74 13.74 -9.84
N ARG A 439 11.93 14.31 -9.58
CA ARG A 439 13.18 13.89 -10.22
C ARG A 439 13.72 12.62 -9.59
N GLN A 440 14.24 11.73 -10.44
CA GLN A 440 14.88 10.51 -10.00
C GLN A 440 16.23 10.80 -9.34
N VAL A 441 16.43 10.28 -8.12
CA VAL A 441 17.70 10.35 -7.41
C VAL A 441 18.59 9.20 -7.80
N TRP A 442 18.03 7.97 -7.75
CA TRP A 442 18.69 6.75 -8.25
C TRP A 442 17.64 5.73 -8.71
N GLN A 443 18.10 4.77 -9.49
CA GLN A 443 17.35 3.60 -9.95
C GLN A 443 18.21 2.35 -9.80
N HIS A 444 17.56 1.26 -9.39
CA HIS A 444 18.11 -0.09 -9.35
C HIS A 444 17.24 -1.00 -10.20
N ASP A 445 17.84 -1.57 -11.22
CA ASP A 445 17.17 -2.45 -12.18
C ASP A 445 17.34 -3.91 -11.77
N ILE A 446 16.25 -4.68 -11.79
CA ILE A 446 16.26 -6.10 -11.48
C ILE A 446 15.42 -6.87 -12.51
N PRO A 447 15.99 -7.89 -13.16
CA PRO A 447 15.23 -8.77 -14.05
C PRO A 447 14.13 -9.51 -13.30
N ALA A 448 12.94 -9.60 -13.91
CA ALA A 448 11.82 -10.38 -13.40
C ALA A 448 11.06 -11.03 -14.55
N TYR A 449 10.42 -12.17 -14.29
CA TYR A 449 9.62 -12.87 -15.27
C TYR A 449 8.29 -12.19 -15.51
N TYR A 450 7.91 -12.07 -16.77
CA TYR A 450 6.58 -11.69 -17.20
C TYR A 450 5.74 -12.93 -17.53
N ASP A 451 4.50 -12.93 -17.06
CA ASP A 451 3.49 -13.92 -17.38
C ASP A 451 2.11 -13.22 -17.33
N PRO A 452 1.26 -13.35 -18.39
CA PRO A 452 -0.04 -12.68 -18.43
C PRO A 452 -1.02 -13.06 -17.30
N ALA A 453 -0.73 -14.11 -16.56
CA ALA A 453 -1.61 -14.61 -15.49
C ALA A 453 -1.11 -14.25 -14.07
N VAL A 454 0.18 -13.90 -13.92
CA VAL A 454 0.79 -13.63 -12.60
C VAL A 454 1.92 -12.62 -12.76
N ASN A 455 1.78 -11.47 -12.15
CA ASN A 455 2.74 -10.39 -12.25
C ASN A 455 4.06 -10.70 -11.52
N GLY A 456 5.17 -10.21 -12.07
CA GLY A 456 6.48 -10.20 -11.44
C GLY A 456 6.90 -8.80 -11.03
N GLY A 457 8.06 -8.65 -10.42
CA GLY A 457 8.57 -7.35 -9.98
C GLY A 457 8.11 -6.95 -8.58
N VAL A 458 7.98 -5.65 -8.33
CA VAL A 458 7.65 -5.10 -7.02
C VAL A 458 6.16 -4.89 -6.89
N LEU A 459 5.50 -5.72 -6.05
CA LEU A 459 4.08 -5.61 -5.72
C LEU A 459 3.87 -5.24 -4.24
N GLY A 460 4.75 -5.69 -3.36
CA GLY A 460 4.71 -5.31 -1.94
C GLY A 460 5.29 -3.92 -1.69
N THR A 461 4.67 -3.17 -0.77
CA THR A 461 5.18 -1.88 -0.30
C THR A 461 6.51 -2.06 0.43
N PRO A 462 7.56 -1.29 0.11
CA PRO A 462 8.85 -1.43 0.76
C PRO A 462 8.82 -1.06 2.25
N ALA A 463 9.78 -1.58 3.01
CA ALA A 463 9.98 -1.19 4.40
C ALA A 463 11.18 -0.23 4.52
N ILE A 464 10.94 0.95 5.10
CA ILE A 464 12.00 1.90 5.44
C ILE A 464 12.64 1.56 6.77
N GLY A 465 13.95 1.38 6.77
CA GLY A 465 14.74 1.24 7.97
C GLY A 465 14.79 2.54 8.79
N GLN A 466 14.80 2.39 10.11
CA GLN A 466 14.92 3.48 11.08
C GLN A 466 15.98 3.12 12.13
N GLY A 467 16.48 4.10 12.88
CA GLY A 467 17.47 3.84 13.93
C GLY A 467 18.72 3.14 13.39
N SER A 468 19.00 1.91 13.84
CA SER A 468 20.17 1.12 13.35
C SER A 468 20.08 0.69 11.88
N LEU A 469 18.90 0.79 11.28
CA LEU A 469 18.63 0.46 9.87
C LEU A 469 18.42 1.72 9.02
N SER A 470 18.76 2.92 9.52
CA SER A 470 18.41 4.21 8.92
C SER A 470 18.96 4.44 7.51
N ASP A 471 19.95 3.69 7.11
CA ASP A 471 20.60 3.76 5.80
C ASP A 471 20.01 2.80 4.75
N MET A 472 19.03 1.95 5.12
CA MET A 472 18.51 0.94 4.21
C MET A 472 16.98 1.02 3.98
N VAL A 473 16.58 0.59 2.78
CA VAL A 473 15.19 0.32 2.40
C VAL A 473 15.10 -1.11 1.87
N ILE A 474 14.06 -1.86 2.30
CA ILE A 474 13.90 -3.28 1.99
C ILE A 474 12.73 -3.47 1.02
N PHE A 475 12.99 -4.13 -0.10
CA PHE A 475 12.01 -4.50 -1.13
C PHE A 475 11.89 -6.01 -1.26
N ASN A 476 10.68 -6.49 -1.54
CA ASN A 476 10.45 -7.80 -2.14
C ASN A 476 10.27 -7.63 -3.65
N VAL A 477 10.96 -8.46 -4.42
CA VAL A 477 10.83 -8.50 -5.88
C VAL A 477 10.45 -9.91 -6.29
N ALA A 478 9.26 -10.05 -6.83
CA ALA A 478 8.71 -11.35 -7.21
C ALA A 478 9.28 -11.81 -8.55
N ARG A 479 9.51 -13.15 -8.66
CA ARG A 479 9.80 -13.84 -9.92
C ARG A 479 11.11 -13.39 -10.59
N THR A 480 12.15 -13.16 -9.78
CA THR A 480 13.44 -12.66 -10.28
C THR A 480 14.31 -13.71 -10.96
N THR A 481 14.38 -14.92 -10.42
CA THR A 481 15.27 -16.00 -10.89
C THR A 481 14.51 -17.12 -11.59
N ALA A 482 13.28 -17.36 -11.19
CA ALA A 482 12.36 -18.30 -11.82
C ALA A 482 10.90 -17.87 -11.56
N PRO A 483 9.92 -18.43 -12.30
CA PRO A 483 8.51 -18.02 -12.17
C PRO A 483 7.91 -18.17 -10.78
N ARG A 484 8.47 -18.99 -9.89
CA ARG A 484 7.99 -19.19 -8.52
C ARG A 484 8.89 -18.55 -7.46
N GLU A 485 10.06 -18.13 -7.82
CA GLU A 485 11.09 -17.60 -6.92
C GLU A 485 11.06 -16.06 -6.89
N GLY A 486 11.76 -15.48 -5.93
CA GLY A 486 11.90 -14.04 -5.82
C GLY A 486 13.12 -13.66 -4.99
N ASP A 487 13.30 -12.37 -4.78
CA ASP A 487 14.35 -11.85 -3.93
C ASP A 487 13.80 -10.85 -2.92
N MET A 488 14.36 -10.84 -1.73
CA MET A 488 14.26 -9.73 -0.80
C MET A 488 15.60 -8.98 -0.81
N LEU A 489 15.55 -7.67 -0.98
CA LEU A 489 16.72 -6.80 -1.14
C LEU A 489 16.71 -5.70 -0.09
N ALA A 490 17.85 -5.47 0.59
CA ALA A 490 18.09 -4.19 1.24
C ALA A 490 18.98 -3.34 0.34
N LEU A 491 18.52 -2.14 0.05
CA LEU A 491 19.25 -1.15 -0.73
C LEU A 491 19.68 0.00 0.19
N ASP A 492 20.90 0.51 -0.05
CA ASP A 492 21.39 1.73 0.55
C ASP A 492 20.55 2.92 0.08
N LYS A 493 19.91 3.64 0.99
CA LYS A 493 19.01 4.75 0.68
C LYS A 493 19.67 5.93 -0.04
N LYS A 494 20.99 6.08 0.10
CA LYS A 494 21.74 7.16 -0.53
C LYS A 494 22.13 6.83 -1.96
N THR A 495 22.52 5.58 -2.23
CA THR A 495 23.16 5.17 -3.49
C THR A 495 22.33 4.22 -4.34
N GLY A 496 21.32 3.54 -3.77
CA GLY A 496 20.56 2.47 -4.43
C GLY A 496 21.35 1.17 -4.58
N GLN A 497 22.56 1.05 -4.00
CA GLN A 497 23.36 -0.17 -4.06
C GLN A 497 22.82 -1.23 -3.10
N VAL A 498 22.94 -2.50 -3.49
CA VAL A 498 22.54 -3.64 -2.66
C VAL A 498 23.45 -3.75 -1.45
N ILE A 499 22.86 -3.68 -0.24
CA ILE A 499 23.53 -3.97 1.03
C ILE A 499 23.54 -5.48 1.25
N TRP A 500 22.36 -6.12 1.11
CA TRP A 500 22.22 -7.57 1.10
C TRP A 500 21.09 -7.99 0.16
N ARG A 501 21.19 -9.22 -0.35
CA ARG A 501 20.18 -9.88 -1.18
C ARG A 501 19.92 -11.27 -0.61
N ARG A 502 18.65 -11.57 -0.37
CA ARG A 502 18.18 -12.88 0.02
C ARG A 502 17.35 -13.47 -1.11
N HIS A 503 17.79 -14.62 -1.60
CA HIS A 503 16.98 -15.40 -2.51
C HIS A 503 15.83 -16.08 -1.76
N MET A 504 14.63 -15.98 -2.31
CA MET A 504 13.42 -16.62 -1.79
C MET A 504 12.96 -17.70 -2.77
N THR A 505 12.83 -18.94 -2.27
CA THR A 505 12.35 -20.08 -3.07
C THR A 505 10.88 -19.96 -3.48
N ASN A 506 10.14 -19.08 -2.79
CA ASN A 506 8.80 -18.66 -3.15
C ASN A 506 8.76 -17.13 -3.14
N TYR A 507 8.18 -16.53 -4.18
CA TYR A 507 8.09 -15.07 -4.24
C TYR A 507 7.16 -14.51 -3.17
N SER A 508 7.30 -13.24 -2.86
CA SER A 508 6.43 -12.52 -1.93
C SER A 508 5.81 -11.29 -2.60
N TRP A 509 4.48 -11.16 -2.47
CA TRP A 509 3.72 -9.94 -2.74
C TRP A 509 3.35 -9.20 -1.45
N SER A 510 3.51 -9.86 -0.32
CA SER A 510 3.32 -9.26 1.00
C SER A 510 4.33 -8.14 1.26
N SER A 511 3.87 -7.06 1.86
CA SER A 511 4.74 -5.95 2.24
C SER A 511 5.57 -6.30 3.48
N PRO A 512 6.90 -6.27 3.43
CA PRO A 512 7.73 -6.50 4.61
C PRO A 512 7.44 -5.44 5.68
N THR A 513 7.29 -5.86 6.92
CA THR A 513 6.98 -4.99 8.05
C THR A 513 8.09 -5.06 9.08
N ILE A 514 8.76 -3.92 9.32
CA ILE A 514 9.78 -3.79 10.38
C ILE A 514 9.08 -3.32 11.65
N PHE A 515 9.42 -3.92 12.79
CA PHE A 515 8.92 -3.53 14.11
C PHE A 515 10.06 -3.41 15.12
N GLN A 516 9.81 -2.64 16.17
CA GLN A 516 10.76 -2.44 17.26
C GLN A 516 10.47 -3.40 18.39
N ALA A 517 11.53 -3.91 19.03
CA ALA A 517 11.44 -4.69 20.24
C ALA A 517 11.77 -3.85 21.49
N THR A 518 11.38 -4.36 22.65
CA THR A 518 11.63 -3.71 23.96
C THR A 518 13.11 -3.67 24.35
N ASP A 519 13.91 -4.57 23.77
CA ASP A 519 15.37 -4.63 23.93
C ASP A 519 16.14 -3.60 23.07
N GLY A 520 15.42 -2.83 22.24
CA GLY A 520 15.98 -1.83 21.33
C GLY A 520 16.37 -2.37 19.96
N ASN A 521 16.27 -3.68 19.73
CA ASN A 521 16.48 -4.28 18.41
C ASN A 521 15.27 -4.06 17.48
N GLN A 522 15.49 -4.29 16.19
CA GLN A 522 14.46 -4.29 15.17
C GLN A 522 14.39 -5.66 14.49
N TYR A 523 13.20 -6.07 14.15
CA TYR A 523 12.92 -7.33 13.47
C TYR A 523 11.98 -7.11 12.29
N GLY A 524 12.01 -8.01 11.31
CA GLY A 524 11.14 -7.96 10.15
C GLY A 524 10.19 -9.15 10.09
N ILE A 525 9.00 -8.91 9.55
CA ILE A 525 8.00 -9.94 9.20
C ILE A 525 7.69 -9.81 7.72
N VAL A 526 7.61 -10.95 7.03
CA VAL A 526 7.14 -11.05 5.64
C VAL A 526 6.46 -12.42 5.44
N THR A 527 5.56 -12.53 4.46
CA THR A 527 4.94 -13.80 4.05
C THR A 527 5.21 -14.07 2.58
N ASP A 528 5.17 -15.32 2.16
CA ASP A 528 5.44 -15.74 0.80
C ASP A 528 4.26 -16.46 0.11
N SER A 529 4.44 -16.78 -1.18
CA SER A 529 3.43 -17.44 -2.02
C SER A 529 3.17 -18.91 -1.66
N ASP A 530 3.96 -19.51 -0.79
CA ASP A 530 3.72 -20.86 -0.23
C ASP A 530 3.04 -20.80 1.16
N GLY A 531 2.75 -19.58 1.65
CA GLY A 531 2.09 -19.34 2.93
C GLY A 531 3.03 -19.48 4.12
N ILE A 532 4.31 -19.26 3.93
CA ILE A 532 5.26 -19.21 5.03
C ILE A 532 5.40 -17.77 5.50
N MET A 533 5.24 -17.55 6.80
CA MET A 533 5.60 -16.29 7.46
C MET A 533 7.01 -16.41 8.02
N HIS A 534 7.83 -15.42 7.71
CA HIS A 534 9.22 -15.30 8.13
C HIS A 534 9.36 -14.19 9.17
N LEU A 535 9.93 -14.51 10.33
CA LEU A 535 10.54 -13.55 11.24
C LEU A 535 12.02 -13.49 10.86
N PHE A 536 12.52 -12.35 10.44
CA PHE A 536 13.88 -12.20 9.93
C PHE A 536 14.64 -11.07 10.61
N ASP A 537 15.96 -11.16 10.55
CA ASP A 537 16.86 -10.07 10.93
C ASP A 537 16.97 -9.06 9.77
N PRO A 538 16.47 -7.83 9.90
CA PRO A 538 16.51 -6.87 8.79
C PRO A 538 17.91 -6.34 8.48
N GLN A 539 18.92 -6.59 9.31
CA GLN A 539 20.32 -6.23 9.03
C GLN A 539 20.97 -7.19 8.02
N THR A 540 20.52 -8.45 7.98
CA THR A 540 21.13 -9.51 7.15
C THR A 540 20.14 -10.14 6.16
N GLY A 541 18.85 -10.01 6.39
CA GLY A 541 17.80 -10.69 5.64
C GLY A 541 17.59 -12.16 6.06
N GLU A 542 18.34 -12.68 7.05
CA GLU A 542 18.27 -14.07 7.48
C GLU A 542 17.05 -14.38 8.36
N ASP A 543 16.46 -15.55 8.17
CA ASP A 543 15.36 -16.02 9.02
C ASP A 543 15.82 -16.34 10.43
N LEU A 544 15.06 -15.85 11.39
CA LEU A 544 15.16 -16.21 12.79
C LEU A 544 14.14 -17.31 13.16
N SER A 545 12.97 -17.28 12.53
CA SER A 545 11.89 -18.26 12.70
C SER A 545 10.95 -18.22 11.52
N THR A 546 10.34 -19.35 11.20
CA THR A 546 9.29 -19.45 10.19
C THR A 546 8.06 -20.19 10.74
N ILE A 547 6.87 -19.88 10.20
CA ILE A 547 5.64 -20.58 10.52
C ILE A 547 4.76 -20.68 9.28
N SER A 548 4.06 -21.82 9.10
CA SER A 548 3.16 -22.03 7.98
C SER A 548 1.77 -21.49 8.28
N LEU A 549 1.21 -20.73 7.33
CA LEU A 549 -0.16 -20.24 7.30
C LEU A 549 -1.03 -21.02 6.29
N GLY A 550 -0.54 -22.16 5.86
CA GLY A 550 -1.23 -23.15 5.04
C GLY A 550 -1.14 -22.93 3.55
N LYS A 551 -1.45 -21.75 3.03
CA LYS A 551 -1.44 -21.44 1.59
C LYS A 551 -0.95 -20.02 1.33
N ASN A 552 -0.76 -19.69 0.04
CA ASN A 552 -0.36 -18.37 -0.45
C ASN A 552 -0.87 -17.24 0.43
N THR A 553 0.05 -16.35 0.82
CA THR A 553 -0.23 -15.20 1.67
C THR A 553 0.30 -13.94 1.02
N GLU A 554 -0.54 -13.29 0.25
CA GLU A 554 -0.27 -11.99 -0.38
C GLU A 554 -0.58 -10.81 0.55
N ALA A 555 -1.46 -11.05 1.53
CA ALA A 555 -1.83 -10.05 2.52
C ALA A 555 -0.62 -9.51 3.28
N SER A 556 -0.64 -8.23 3.57
CA SER A 556 0.40 -7.59 4.39
C SER A 556 0.08 -7.75 5.88
N PRO A 557 1.04 -8.15 6.73
CA PRO A 557 0.81 -8.30 8.16
C PRO A 557 0.65 -6.95 8.86
N SER A 558 -0.23 -6.88 9.87
CA SER A 558 -0.28 -5.81 10.87
C SER A 558 0.24 -6.30 12.21
N ILE A 559 0.96 -5.45 12.91
CA ILE A 559 1.57 -5.78 14.21
C ILE A 559 1.08 -4.80 15.29
N TYR A 560 0.65 -5.33 16.43
CA TYR A 560 0.36 -4.55 17.63
C TYR A 560 1.04 -5.19 18.83
N ASN A 561 2.10 -4.54 19.35
CA ASN A 561 2.98 -5.12 20.36
C ASN A 561 3.46 -6.54 19.94
N ASN A 562 3.15 -7.57 20.74
CA ASN A 562 3.55 -8.95 20.47
C ASN A 562 2.60 -9.74 19.53
N MET A 563 1.57 -9.11 18.99
CA MET A 563 0.58 -9.80 18.14
C MET A 563 0.66 -9.35 16.68
N ILE A 564 0.74 -10.32 15.79
CA ILE A 564 0.64 -10.15 14.34
C ILE A 564 -0.73 -10.64 13.91
N VAL A 565 -1.37 -9.94 12.99
CA VAL A 565 -2.58 -10.42 12.30
C VAL A 565 -2.35 -10.40 10.80
N VAL A 566 -2.75 -11.48 10.13
CA VAL A 566 -2.71 -11.63 8.68
C VAL A 566 -3.73 -12.69 8.25
N ALA A 567 -4.14 -12.69 6.99
CA ALA A 567 -4.94 -13.79 6.43
C ALA A 567 -4.27 -14.40 5.21
N SER A 568 -4.65 -15.62 4.88
CA SER A 568 -4.11 -16.37 3.75
C SER A 568 -5.20 -16.97 2.86
N TYR A 569 -4.80 -17.53 1.71
CA TYR A 569 -5.64 -18.31 0.81
C TYR A 569 -6.11 -19.65 1.41
N ASP A 570 -5.64 -20.02 2.62
CA ASP A 570 -6.20 -21.13 3.38
C ASP A 570 -7.57 -20.80 4.02
N LYS A 571 -8.12 -19.65 3.68
CA LYS A 571 -9.42 -19.15 4.17
C LYS A 571 -9.46 -19.00 5.69
N LYS A 572 -8.40 -18.42 6.22
CA LYS A 572 -8.27 -18.13 7.65
C LYS A 572 -7.64 -16.76 7.87
N ILE A 573 -8.06 -16.10 8.92
CA ILE A 573 -7.32 -15.02 9.58
C ILE A 573 -6.55 -15.66 10.72
N PHE A 574 -5.28 -15.31 10.86
CA PHE A 574 -4.39 -15.78 11.89
C PHE A 574 -4.03 -14.65 12.85
N GLY A 575 -4.08 -14.93 14.15
CA GLY A 575 -3.39 -14.18 15.17
C GLY A 575 -2.14 -14.93 15.59
N ILE A 576 -0.98 -14.31 15.45
CA ILE A 576 0.32 -14.93 15.65
C ILE A 576 1.06 -14.14 16.72
N LYS A 577 1.58 -14.86 17.70
CA LYS A 577 2.35 -14.28 18.80
C LYS A 577 3.84 -14.29 18.50
N ILE A 578 4.50 -13.16 18.73
CA ILE A 578 5.95 -13.02 18.77
C ILE A 578 6.43 -13.39 20.17
N LYS A 579 7.36 -14.35 20.27
CA LYS A 579 7.94 -14.81 21.53
C LYS A 579 9.41 -14.43 21.72
#